data_20df2fd2ddf1c2325ff51425ebacdd14
#
_entry.id   20df2fd2ddf1c2325ff51425ebacdd14
#
_cell.length_a   1.000
_cell.length_b   1.000
_cell.length_c   1.000
_cell.angle_alpha   90.00
_cell.angle_beta   90.00
_cell.angle_gamma   90.00
#
_symmetry.space_group_name_H-M   'P 1'
#
loop_
_entity.id
_entity.type
_entity.pdbx_description
1 polymer ?
#
loop_
_entity_poly.entity_id
_entity_poly.type
_entity_poly.pdbx_seq_one_letter_code
_entity_poly.pdbx_strand_id
1 'polypeptide(L)'
;MMLNDRQIRALCTKMDVVDPFDPTLVGPSSLDIRLGSRIAYYAGCSVINPENQNSYNLIKKDAESLVILHPNQFILMDTIETFRIPSNIAAKVDGRSSIGRLGIMVHVTAGFIDPGFHGKITLEIKNVNERPVILRPGMVIAQMSFHEIEPCERDYSQKGGRYHGDGDVAGSKYYIQ
;
A
#
# COMPACT_ATOMS: atom_id res chain seq x y z
N MET A 1 9.70 14.98 -12.05
CA MET A 1 8.71 16.05 -11.71
C MET A 1 7.48 15.39 -11.11
N MET A 2 6.85 15.99 -10.04
CA MET A 2 5.58 15.49 -9.50
C MET A 2 4.45 15.78 -10.49
N LEU A 3 3.58 14.80 -10.73
CA LEU A 3 2.48 14.94 -11.68
C LEU A 3 1.29 15.67 -11.05
N ASN A 4 0.62 16.52 -11.84
CA ASN A 4 -0.63 17.16 -11.47
C ASN A 4 -1.84 16.28 -11.84
N ASP A 5 -3.04 16.71 -11.46
CA ASP A 5 -4.32 16.02 -11.68
C ASP A 5 -4.56 15.62 -13.15
N ARG A 6 -4.27 16.52 -14.10
CA ARG A 6 -4.43 16.26 -15.54
C ARG A 6 -3.48 15.16 -16.01
N GLN A 7 -2.23 15.21 -15.55
CA GLN A 7 -1.20 14.22 -15.90
C GLN A 7 -1.52 12.86 -15.27
N ILE A 8 -1.99 12.83 -14.01
CA ILE A 8 -2.41 11.59 -13.32
C ILE A 8 -3.59 10.96 -14.04
N ARG A 9 -4.63 11.73 -14.43
CA ARG A 9 -5.75 11.22 -15.22
C ARG A 9 -5.27 10.64 -16.54
N ALA A 10 -4.39 11.34 -17.26
CA ALA A 10 -3.84 10.86 -18.53
C ALA A 10 -3.02 9.57 -18.34
N LEU A 11 -2.21 9.49 -17.31
CA LEU A 11 -1.40 8.33 -16.97
C LEU A 11 -2.29 7.10 -16.70
N CYS A 12 -3.32 7.25 -15.85
CA CYS A 12 -4.22 6.14 -15.49
C CYS A 12 -5.11 5.68 -16.64
N THR A 13 -5.59 6.62 -17.48
CA THR A 13 -6.50 6.25 -18.59
C THR A 13 -5.79 5.70 -19.82
N LYS A 14 -4.56 6.16 -20.11
CA LYS A 14 -3.84 5.76 -21.32
C LYS A 14 -2.93 4.55 -21.11
N MET A 15 -2.42 4.34 -19.93
CA MET A 15 -1.44 3.31 -19.61
C MET A 15 -1.94 2.27 -18.63
N ASP A 16 -3.19 2.36 -18.19
CA ASP A 16 -3.81 1.41 -17.25
C ASP A 16 -2.96 1.19 -15.96
N VAL A 17 -2.44 2.30 -15.45
CA VAL A 17 -1.51 2.27 -14.31
C VAL A 17 -2.20 1.87 -13.01
N VAL A 18 -3.51 2.08 -12.92
CA VAL A 18 -4.34 1.82 -11.73
C VAL A 18 -5.64 1.13 -12.13
N ASP A 19 -5.95 -0.01 -11.53
CA ASP A 19 -7.15 -0.79 -11.79
C ASP A 19 -7.79 -1.27 -10.46
N PRO A 20 -9.07 -0.94 -10.20
CA PRO A 20 -9.97 -0.07 -10.96
C PRO A 20 -9.63 1.41 -10.77
N PHE A 21 -9.54 2.14 -11.87
CA PHE A 21 -9.36 3.59 -11.84
C PHE A 21 -10.69 4.33 -11.67
N ASP A 22 -10.76 5.16 -10.61
CA ASP A 22 -11.88 6.07 -10.38
C ASP A 22 -11.38 7.52 -10.50
N PRO A 23 -11.80 8.26 -11.56
CA PRO A 23 -11.35 9.63 -11.78
C PRO A 23 -11.81 10.62 -10.70
N THR A 24 -12.80 10.28 -9.87
CA THR A 24 -13.26 11.14 -8.76
C THR A 24 -12.27 11.16 -7.60
N LEU A 25 -11.38 10.17 -7.52
CA LEU A 25 -10.34 10.05 -6.51
C LEU A 25 -9.07 10.84 -6.83
N VAL A 26 -9.01 11.50 -8.01
CA VAL A 26 -7.84 12.30 -8.40
C VAL A 26 -7.89 13.67 -7.75
N GLY A 27 -6.94 13.91 -6.85
CA GLY A 27 -6.65 15.22 -6.24
C GLY A 27 -5.70 16.06 -7.10
N PRO A 28 -5.33 17.27 -6.65
CA PRO A 28 -4.48 18.21 -7.42
C PRO A 28 -3.12 17.63 -7.84
N SER A 29 -2.52 16.76 -7.03
CA SER A 29 -1.20 16.14 -7.30
C SER A 29 -1.08 14.73 -6.71
N SER A 30 -2.20 14.08 -6.43
CA SER A 30 -2.25 12.72 -5.89
C SER A 30 -3.49 11.99 -6.36
N LEU A 31 -3.48 10.66 -6.24
CA LEU A 31 -4.62 9.78 -6.36
C LEU A 31 -4.94 9.22 -4.98
N ASP A 32 -6.18 9.38 -4.54
CA ASP A 32 -6.66 8.73 -3.33
C ASP A 32 -6.75 7.21 -3.52
N ILE A 33 -6.39 6.45 -2.47
CA ILE A 33 -6.32 4.99 -2.48
C ILE A 33 -7.31 4.44 -1.46
N ARG A 34 -8.01 3.38 -1.85
CA ARG A 34 -9.03 2.73 -1.04
C ARG A 34 -8.48 1.48 -0.35
N LEU A 35 -8.91 1.29 0.89
CA LEU A 35 -8.60 0.11 1.68
C LEU A 35 -9.29 -1.13 1.10
N GLY A 36 -8.54 -2.19 0.86
CA GLY A 36 -9.05 -3.49 0.43
C GLY A 36 -9.71 -4.27 1.58
N SER A 37 -10.06 -5.51 1.30
CA SER A 37 -10.73 -6.38 2.29
C SER A 37 -9.81 -7.43 2.90
N ARG A 38 -8.62 -7.62 2.36
CA ARG A 38 -7.67 -8.62 2.90
C ARG A 38 -6.89 -8.02 4.06
N ILE A 39 -6.92 -8.70 5.21
CA ILE A 39 -6.17 -8.33 6.41
C ILE A 39 -5.19 -9.43 6.76
N ALA A 40 -4.00 -9.05 7.21
CA ALA A 40 -3.04 -9.96 7.80
C ALA A 40 -2.43 -9.38 9.09
N TYR A 41 -2.06 -10.25 10.00
CA TYR A 41 -1.39 -9.88 11.24
C TYR A 41 -0.48 -11.00 11.72
N TYR A 42 0.59 -10.61 12.39
CA TYR A 42 1.51 -11.55 13.02
C TYR A 42 0.91 -12.06 14.32
N ALA A 43 0.75 -13.38 14.43
CA ALA A 43 0.21 -14.03 15.62
C ALA A 43 1.30 -14.69 16.45
N GLY A 44 1.01 -14.85 17.76
CA GLY A 44 1.93 -15.44 18.71
C GLY A 44 2.68 -14.40 19.54
N CYS A 45 3.49 -14.88 20.48
CA CYS A 45 4.27 -14.05 21.40
C CYS A 45 5.78 -14.29 21.29
N SER A 46 6.21 -15.06 20.29
CA SER A 46 7.62 -15.33 20.03
C SER A 46 8.32 -14.11 19.42
N VAL A 47 9.62 -14.03 19.61
CA VAL A 47 10.45 -13.02 18.95
C VAL A 47 10.44 -13.26 17.45
N ILE A 48 10.14 -12.21 16.68
CA ILE A 48 10.23 -12.24 15.22
C ILE A 48 11.70 -12.11 14.83
N ASN A 49 12.23 -13.11 14.13
CA ASN A 49 13.51 -13.03 13.45
C ASN A 49 13.27 -12.84 11.95
N PRO A 50 13.58 -11.67 11.36
CA PRO A 50 13.32 -11.40 9.95
C PRO A 50 14.01 -12.38 8.99
N GLU A 51 15.14 -12.96 9.38
CA GLU A 51 15.90 -13.92 8.58
C GLU A 51 15.32 -15.35 8.63
N ASN A 52 14.38 -15.60 9.53
CA ASN A 52 13.75 -16.92 9.72
C ASN A 52 12.23 -16.82 9.60
N GLN A 53 11.70 -17.21 8.44
CA GLN A 53 10.27 -17.22 8.17
C GLN A 53 9.47 -18.03 9.21
N ASN A 54 10.05 -19.08 9.78
CA ASN A 54 9.38 -19.93 10.77
C ASN A 54 9.32 -19.29 12.17
N SER A 55 9.94 -18.12 12.38
CA SER A 55 9.91 -17.42 13.67
C SER A 55 8.59 -16.71 13.93
N TYR A 56 7.71 -16.59 12.94
CA TYR A 56 6.42 -15.90 13.06
C TYR A 56 5.34 -16.58 12.24
N ASN A 57 4.11 -16.43 12.70
CA ASN A 57 2.91 -16.91 12.00
C ASN A 57 2.11 -15.71 11.50
N LEU A 58 1.97 -15.58 10.17
CA LEU A 58 1.13 -14.58 9.53
C LEU A 58 -0.25 -15.15 9.28
N ILE A 59 -1.24 -14.63 9.98
CA ILE A 59 -2.64 -15.00 9.77
C ILE A 59 -3.24 -14.04 8.75
N LYS A 60 -3.85 -14.58 7.71
CA LYS A 60 -4.60 -13.83 6.69
C LYS A 60 -6.07 -14.18 6.79
N LYS A 61 -6.93 -13.18 6.62
CA LYS A 61 -8.39 -13.35 6.56
C LYS A 61 -9.04 -12.23 5.78
N ASP A 62 -10.32 -12.41 5.43
CA ASP A 62 -11.14 -11.33 4.90
C ASP A 62 -11.71 -10.46 6.03
N ALA A 63 -11.70 -9.15 5.84
CA ALA A 63 -12.47 -8.23 6.66
C ALA A 63 -13.92 -8.25 6.15
N GLU A 64 -14.82 -8.89 6.89
CA GLU A 64 -16.21 -9.08 6.45
C GLU A 64 -16.94 -7.76 6.19
N SER A 65 -16.90 -6.80 7.16
CA SER A 65 -17.56 -5.50 7.01
C SER A 65 -16.75 -4.36 7.64
N LEU A 66 -16.03 -4.64 8.70
CA LEU A 66 -15.22 -3.66 9.42
C LEU A 66 -14.08 -4.35 10.19
N VAL A 67 -13.05 -3.56 10.48
CA VAL A 67 -11.95 -3.92 11.37
C VAL A 67 -11.91 -2.90 12.51
N ILE A 68 -11.97 -3.37 13.76
CA ILE A 68 -11.71 -2.53 14.93
C ILE A 68 -10.21 -2.62 15.23
N LEU A 69 -9.50 -1.52 14.99
CA LEU A 69 -8.07 -1.44 15.26
C LEU A 69 -7.86 -0.84 16.65
N HIS A 70 -7.47 -1.70 17.60
CA HIS A 70 -7.24 -1.29 18.99
C HIS A 70 -5.96 -0.44 19.15
N PRO A 71 -5.81 0.32 20.24
CA PRO A 71 -4.58 1.06 20.55
C PRO A 71 -3.34 0.19 20.45
N ASN A 72 -2.29 0.73 19.83
CA ASN A 72 -1.00 0.08 19.57
C ASN A 72 -1.04 -1.16 18.66
N GLN A 73 -2.20 -1.55 18.16
CA GLN A 73 -2.32 -2.67 17.23
C GLN A 73 -1.71 -2.31 15.86
N PHE A 74 -0.97 -3.25 15.29
CA PHE A 74 -0.40 -3.22 13.94
C PHE A 74 -1.02 -4.31 13.10
N ILE A 75 -1.47 -3.97 11.91
CA ILE A 75 -2.02 -4.89 10.92
C ILE A 75 -1.50 -4.55 9.52
N LEU A 76 -1.61 -5.51 8.62
CA LEU A 76 -1.41 -5.33 7.19
C LEU A 76 -2.77 -5.42 6.50
N MET A 77 -3.04 -4.54 5.55
CA MET A 77 -4.21 -4.64 4.67
C MET A 77 -3.81 -4.31 3.24
N ASP A 78 -4.52 -4.91 2.27
CA ASP A 78 -4.30 -4.60 0.86
C ASP A 78 -5.01 -3.31 0.43
N THR A 79 -4.70 -2.85 -0.77
CA THR A 79 -5.47 -1.83 -1.49
C THR A 79 -6.57 -2.49 -2.34
N ILE A 80 -7.66 -1.77 -2.64
CA ILE A 80 -8.59 -2.20 -3.70
C ILE A 80 -7.85 -2.18 -5.02
N GLU A 81 -7.12 -1.11 -5.27
CA GLU A 81 -6.42 -0.85 -6.51
C GLU A 81 -5.23 -1.80 -6.69
N THR A 82 -5.08 -2.27 -7.91
CA THR A 82 -3.86 -2.89 -8.44
C THR A 82 -3.11 -1.84 -9.25
N PHE A 83 -1.81 -1.77 -9.06
CA PHE A 83 -0.94 -0.79 -9.70
C PHE A 83 -0.03 -1.44 -10.72
N ARG A 84 0.26 -0.72 -11.83
CA ARG A 84 1.20 -1.09 -12.89
C ARG A 84 2.07 0.12 -13.19
N ILE A 85 3.12 0.30 -12.41
CA ILE A 85 3.96 1.50 -12.47
C ILE A 85 4.94 1.40 -13.65
N PRO A 86 4.90 2.34 -14.62
CA PRO A 86 5.84 2.33 -15.75
C PRO A 86 7.30 2.56 -15.33
N SER A 87 8.24 2.18 -16.17
CA SER A 87 9.70 2.30 -15.89
C SER A 87 10.21 3.75 -15.78
N ASN A 88 9.43 4.72 -16.24
CA ASN A 88 9.73 6.15 -16.16
C ASN A 88 8.91 6.89 -15.08
N ILE A 89 8.20 6.15 -14.22
CA ILE A 89 7.42 6.71 -13.11
C ILE A 89 7.89 6.06 -11.80
N ALA A 90 8.20 6.87 -10.81
CA ALA A 90 8.28 6.47 -9.41
C ALA A 90 7.01 6.95 -8.70
N ALA A 91 6.53 6.18 -7.72
CA ALA A 91 5.36 6.59 -6.95
C ALA A 91 5.64 6.55 -5.44
N LYS A 92 4.82 7.27 -4.68
CA LYS A 92 4.91 7.27 -3.22
C LYS A 92 3.53 7.24 -2.60
N VAL A 93 3.33 6.33 -1.66
CA VAL A 93 2.14 6.24 -0.83
C VAL A 93 2.36 7.01 0.46
N ASP A 94 1.41 7.87 0.79
CA ASP A 94 1.33 8.58 2.06
C ASP A 94 -0.07 8.41 2.67
N GLY A 95 -0.17 8.53 4.02
CA GLY A 95 -1.45 8.57 4.69
C GLY A 95 -2.21 9.87 4.37
N ARG A 96 -3.54 9.84 4.46
CA ARG A 96 -4.35 11.05 4.39
C ARG A 96 -4.36 11.79 5.72
N SER A 97 -4.31 13.11 5.68
CA SER A 97 -4.29 13.96 6.87
C SER A 97 -5.53 13.76 7.76
N SER A 98 -6.71 13.49 7.17
CA SER A 98 -7.94 13.22 7.91
C SER A 98 -7.87 11.92 8.71
N ILE A 99 -7.19 10.91 8.21
CA ILE A 99 -6.97 9.62 8.87
C ILE A 99 -5.81 9.73 9.88
N GLY A 100 -4.74 10.40 9.52
CA GLY A 100 -3.61 10.65 10.42
C GLY A 100 -4.00 11.42 11.68
N ARG A 101 -4.94 12.39 11.58
CA ARG A 101 -5.48 13.13 12.72
C ARG A 101 -6.33 12.27 13.68
N LEU A 102 -6.78 11.11 13.26
CA LEU A 102 -7.41 10.10 14.12
C LEU A 102 -6.38 9.17 14.79
N GLY A 103 -5.08 9.41 14.58
CA GLY A 103 -4.01 8.58 15.13
C GLY A 103 -3.79 7.27 14.36
N ILE A 104 -4.22 7.21 13.10
CA ILE A 104 -3.94 6.07 12.23
C ILE A 104 -2.76 6.40 11.33
N MET A 105 -1.66 5.69 11.55
CA MET A 105 -0.54 5.66 10.63
C MET A 105 -0.86 4.68 9.51
N VAL A 106 -0.78 5.16 8.28
CA VAL A 106 -0.91 4.32 7.09
C VAL A 106 0.44 4.28 6.42
N HIS A 107 0.94 3.07 6.21
CA HIS A 107 2.25 2.84 5.61
C HIS A 107 3.39 3.41 6.45
N VAL A 108 3.68 2.71 7.55
CA VAL A 108 4.54 3.17 8.65
C VAL A 108 5.94 3.60 8.19
N THR A 109 6.55 2.93 7.21
CA THR A 109 7.94 3.23 6.82
C THR A 109 8.24 3.20 5.32
N ALA A 110 7.59 2.37 4.51
CA ALA A 110 8.09 1.99 3.19
C ALA A 110 7.18 2.47 2.04
N GLY A 111 6.80 3.76 2.05
CA GLY A 111 5.87 4.37 1.08
C GLY A 111 6.41 4.50 -0.35
N PHE A 112 7.66 4.17 -0.62
CA PHE A 112 8.24 4.28 -1.96
C PHE A 112 7.86 3.09 -2.83
N ILE A 113 7.34 3.37 -4.03
CA ILE A 113 6.95 2.38 -5.03
C ILE A 113 7.86 2.55 -6.25
N ASP A 114 8.67 1.54 -6.49
CA ASP A 114 9.64 1.54 -7.57
C ASP A 114 8.99 1.52 -8.96
N PRO A 115 9.65 2.12 -9.96
CA PRO A 115 9.34 1.90 -11.37
C PRO A 115 9.31 0.42 -11.73
N GLY A 116 8.33 -0.01 -12.52
CA GLY A 116 8.16 -1.41 -12.89
C GLY A 116 7.42 -2.25 -11.84
N PHE A 117 6.95 -1.67 -10.73
CA PHE A 117 6.11 -2.39 -9.77
C PHE A 117 4.76 -2.76 -10.39
N HIS A 118 4.33 -4.01 -10.16
CA HIS A 118 3.00 -4.48 -10.48
C HIS A 118 2.42 -5.25 -9.30
N GLY A 119 1.21 -4.94 -8.88
CA GLY A 119 0.48 -5.65 -7.84
C GLY A 119 -0.39 -4.73 -6.99
N LYS A 120 -1.01 -5.32 -5.98
CA LYS A 120 -1.66 -4.59 -4.90
C LYS A 120 -0.62 -4.11 -3.90
N ILE A 121 -0.89 -2.98 -3.26
CA ILE A 121 -0.01 -2.48 -2.20
C ILE A 121 -0.50 -3.03 -0.86
N THR A 122 0.43 -3.56 -0.08
CA THR A 122 0.18 -3.91 1.31
C THR A 122 0.45 -2.68 2.17
N LEU A 123 -0.58 -2.17 2.82
CA LEU A 123 -0.51 -1.05 3.74
C LEU A 123 -0.18 -1.53 5.15
N GLU A 124 0.83 -0.94 5.75
CA GLU A 124 1.27 -1.17 7.13
C GLU A 124 0.51 -0.21 8.04
N ILE A 125 -0.54 -0.67 8.72
CA ILE A 125 -1.46 0.20 9.46
C ILE A 125 -1.27 0.02 10.95
N LYS A 126 -1.05 1.15 11.66
CA LYS A 126 -0.93 1.17 13.11
C LYS A 126 -1.84 2.23 13.71
N ASN A 127 -2.52 1.87 14.81
CA ASN A 127 -3.27 2.81 15.64
C ASN A 127 -2.34 3.32 16.77
N VAL A 128 -2.02 4.61 16.73
CA VAL A 128 -1.27 5.30 17.80
C VAL A 128 -2.18 6.16 18.68
N ASN A 129 -3.51 6.12 18.45
CA ASN A 129 -4.49 6.73 19.34
C ASN A 129 -4.71 5.86 20.59
N GLU A 130 -5.20 6.46 21.64
CA GLU A 130 -5.61 5.75 22.87
C GLU A 130 -7.00 5.05 22.73
N ARG A 131 -7.72 5.31 21.65
CA ARG A 131 -9.06 4.76 21.39
C ARG A 131 -9.04 3.80 20.22
N PRO A 132 -9.89 2.77 20.22
CA PRO A 132 -10.11 1.94 19.04
C PRO A 132 -10.66 2.78 17.88
N VAL A 133 -10.20 2.48 16.66
CA VAL A 133 -10.65 3.13 15.42
C VAL A 133 -11.22 2.08 14.49
N ILE A 134 -12.35 2.39 13.87
CA ILE A 134 -13.01 1.51 12.90
C ILE A 134 -12.45 1.82 11.51
N LEU A 135 -11.97 0.77 10.84
CA LEU A 135 -11.62 0.78 9.42
C LEU A 135 -12.64 -0.09 8.66
N ARG A 136 -13.00 0.34 7.44
CA ARG A 136 -13.88 -0.43 6.56
C ARG A 136 -13.25 -0.60 5.18
N PRO A 137 -13.35 -1.78 4.57
CA PRO A 137 -13.05 -1.92 3.14
C PRO A 137 -13.77 -0.85 2.31
N GLY A 138 -13.09 -0.31 1.32
CA GLY A 138 -13.60 0.79 0.50
C GLY A 138 -13.35 2.19 1.05
N MET A 139 -12.94 2.35 2.31
CA MET A 139 -12.54 3.67 2.82
C MET A 139 -11.36 4.22 2.06
N VAL A 140 -11.42 5.50 1.73
CA VAL A 140 -10.25 6.24 1.25
C VAL A 140 -9.31 6.48 2.43
N ILE A 141 -8.17 5.81 2.44
CA ILE A 141 -7.26 5.75 3.59
C ILE A 141 -5.88 6.37 3.34
N ALA A 142 -5.42 6.29 2.11
CA ALA A 142 -4.12 6.75 1.67
C ALA A 142 -4.22 7.62 0.41
N GLN A 143 -3.11 8.16 -0.01
CA GLN A 143 -2.97 8.88 -1.28
C GLN A 143 -1.62 8.51 -1.92
N MET A 144 -1.58 8.49 -3.24
CA MET A 144 -0.37 8.22 -4.01
C MET A 144 0.01 9.41 -4.86
N SER A 145 1.25 9.85 -4.75
CA SER A 145 1.87 10.79 -5.68
C SER A 145 2.70 10.05 -6.72
N PHE A 146 2.74 10.60 -7.95
CA PHE A 146 3.50 10.05 -9.06
C PHE A 146 4.58 11.05 -9.49
N HIS A 147 5.75 10.54 -9.77
CA HIS A 147 6.93 11.32 -10.10
C HIS A 147 7.51 10.82 -11.40
N GLU A 148 7.53 11.67 -12.42
CA GLU A 148 8.22 11.38 -13.66
C GLU A 148 9.73 11.44 -13.45
N ILE A 149 10.41 10.41 -13.92
CA ILE A 149 11.86 10.25 -13.87
C ILE A 149 12.37 9.84 -15.25
N GLU A 150 13.67 9.96 -15.49
CA GLU A 150 14.29 9.28 -16.63
C GLU A 150 14.12 7.76 -16.46
N PRO A 151 13.89 7.01 -17.54
CA PRO A 151 13.76 5.56 -17.45
C PRO A 151 14.97 4.93 -16.75
N CYS A 152 14.69 4.08 -15.77
CA CYS A 152 15.74 3.39 -15.05
C CYS A 152 16.37 2.29 -15.94
N GLU A 153 17.64 2.03 -15.74
CA GLU A 153 18.37 0.99 -16.47
C GLU A 153 17.80 -0.41 -16.22
N ARG A 154 17.38 -0.68 -14.98
CA ARG A 154 16.71 -1.92 -14.58
C ARG A 154 15.59 -1.56 -13.60
N ASP A 155 14.36 -1.83 -13.97
CA ASP A 155 13.20 -1.59 -13.14
C ASP A 155 12.97 -2.70 -12.08
N TYR A 156 11.95 -2.53 -11.24
CA TYR A 156 11.63 -3.44 -10.14
C TYR A 156 11.34 -4.87 -10.63
N SER A 157 10.68 -5.02 -11.77
CA SER A 157 10.37 -6.33 -12.36
C SER A 157 11.63 -7.05 -12.82
N GLN A 158 12.54 -6.31 -13.47
CA GLN A 158 13.81 -6.83 -13.99
C GLN A 158 14.82 -7.18 -12.89
N LYS A 159 14.69 -6.53 -11.72
CA LYS A 159 15.49 -6.87 -10.52
C LYS A 159 14.94 -8.03 -9.72
N GLY A 160 13.83 -8.65 -10.14
CA GLY A 160 13.16 -9.69 -9.35
C GLY A 160 12.60 -9.16 -8.04
N GLY A 161 11.94 -8.00 -8.08
CA GLY A 161 11.39 -7.33 -6.91
C GLY A 161 10.48 -8.26 -6.09
N ARG A 162 10.73 -8.33 -4.78
CA ARG A 162 10.13 -9.32 -3.85
C ARG A 162 8.60 -9.33 -3.82
N TYR A 163 8.00 -8.20 -4.10
CA TYR A 163 6.53 -8.01 -4.04
C TYR A 163 5.92 -7.81 -5.43
N HIS A 164 6.69 -8.06 -6.49
CA HIS A 164 6.18 -7.96 -7.86
C HIS A 164 5.15 -9.05 -8.14
N GLY A 165 3.97 -8.66 -8.65
CA GLY A 165 2.87 -9.57 -8.94
C GLY A 165 2.00 -9.96 -7.74
N ASP A 166 2.23 -9.38 -6.55
CA ASP A 166 1.39 -9.68 -5.38
C ASP A 166 -0.04 -9.18 -5.61
N GLY A 167 -0.99 -10.10 -5.66
CA GLY A 167 -2.43 -9.82 -5.79
C GLY A 167 -3.20 -9.86 -4.47
N ASP A 168 -2.50 -10.04 -3.34
CA ASP A 168 -3.07 -10.19 -2.00
C ASP A 168 -2.17 -9.50 -0.97
N VAL A 169 -2.69 -9.29 0.25
CA VAL A 169 -1.90 -8.79 1.37
C VAL A 169 -0.68 -9.68 1.61
N ALA A 170 0.50 -9.10 1.67
CA ALA A 170 1.77 -9.81 1.83
C ALA A 170 2.43 -9.49 3.18
N GLY A 171 3.01 -10.50 3.81
CA GLY A 171 3.92 -10.32 4.94
C GLY A 171 5.34 -9.98 4.48
N SER A 172 6.24 -9.79 5.44
CA SER A 172 7.66 -9.56 5.14
C SER A 172 8.24 -10.74 4.35
N LYS A 173 8.97 -10.42 3.29
CA LYS A 173 9.77 -11.35 2.47
C LYS A 173 11.28 -11.10 2.69
N TYR A 174 11.67 -10.59 3.84
CA TYR A 174 13.06 -10.25 4.15
C TYR A 174 14.00 -11.47 4.10
N TYR A 175 13.49 -12.65 4.48
CA TYR A 175 14.22 -13.92 4.45
C TYR A 175 14.54 -14.45 3.06
N ILE A 176 13.96 -13.88 2.00
CA ILE A 176 14.27 -14.19 0.60
C ILE A 176 15.44 -13.26 0.20
N GLN A 177 16.66 -13.74 0.29
CA GLN A 177 17.86 -13.04 -0.18
C GLN A 177 18.25 -13.53 -1.57
#